data_6013fd04e23e4fece09119de502df1b3
#
_entry.id   6013fd04e23e4fece09119de502df1b3
#
_cell.length_a   1.000
_cell.length_b   1.000
_cell.length_c   1.000
_cell.angle_alpha   90.00
_cell.angle_beta   90.00
_cell.angle_gamma   90.00
#
_symmetry.space_group_name_H-M   'P 1'
#
loop_
_entity.id
_entity.type
_entity.pdbx_description
1 polymer ?
#
loop_
_entity_poly.entity_id
_entity_poly.type
_entity_poly.pdbx_seq_one_letter_code
_entity_poly.pdbx_strand_id
1 'polypeptide(L)'
;MAKKKELSEDIKFLKEKVKDGKAVIGTDRVVKELKKGSLKQVYLASNVGGSVEKDIQTYAELANTPVIKLGLNNEELGVLCKKNFIIAVLGIIEE
;
A
#
# COMPACT_ATOMS: atom_id res chain seq x y z
N MET A 1 13.34 8.45 -16.44
CA MET A 1 12.15 7.73 -16.80
C MET A 1 11.00 8.09 -15.90
N ALA A 2 9.84 8.29 -16.49
CA ALA A 2 8.66 8.76 -15.76
C ALA A 2 8.29 7.85 -14.59
N LYS A 3 8.36 6.55 -14.80
CA LYS A 3 8.05 5.56 -13.76
C LYS A 3 8.91 5.73 -12.50
N LYS A 4 10.20 6.00 -12.68
CA LYS A 4 11.12 6.17 -11.57
C LYS A 4 10.81 7.44 -10.78
N LYS A 5 10.44 8.49 -11.47
CA LYS A 5 10.10 9.76 -10.86
C LYS A 5 8.81 9.67 -10.05
N GLU A 6 7.79 9.05 -10.63
CA GLU A 6 6.53 8.80 -9.94
C GLU A 6 6.73 7.94 -8.71
N LEU A 7 7.55 6.91 -8.85
CA LEU A 7 7.87 6.01 -7.75
C LEU A 7 8.54 6.75 -6.59
N SER A 8 9.41 7.70 -6.90
CA SER A 8 10.09 8.49 -5.87
C SER A 8 9.12 9.36 -5.07
N GLU A 9 8.15 9.94 -5.74
CA GLU A 9 7.13 10.77 -5.10
C GLU A 9 6.21 9.90 -4.23
N ASP A 10 5.81 8.75 -4.74
CA ASP A 10 4.99 7.80 -3.99
C ASP A 10 5.74 7.30 -2.76
N ILE A 11 7.02 7.04 -2.89
CA ILE A 11 7.85 6.59 -1.78
C ILE A 11 7.94 7.64 -0.69
N LYS A 12 8.12 8.89 -1.06
CA LYS A 12 8.18 10.00 -0.09
C LYS A 12 6.86 10.14 0.66
N PHE A 13 5.77 10.12 -0.06
CA PHE A 13 4.43 10.19 0.51
C PHE A 13 4.19 9.04 1.48
N LEU A 14 4.56 7.84 1.06
CA LEU A 14 4.43 6.63 1.85
C LEU A 14 5.20 6.72 3.16
N LYS A 15 6.46 7.17 3.08
CA LYS A 15 7.31 7.33 4.26
C LYS A 15 6.71 8.31 5.26
N GLU A 16 6.20 9.42 4.78
CA GLU A 16 5.59 10.43 5.64
C GLU A 16 4.36 9.87 6.35
N LYS A 17 3.51 9.14 5.64
CA LYS A 17 2.30 8.57 6.22
C LYS A 17 2.62 7.47 7.23
N VAL A 18 3.63 6.66 6.96
CA VAL A 18 4.07 5.64 7.91
C VAL A 18 4.61 6.31 9.19
N LYS A 19 5.39 7.37 9.03
CA LYS A 19 5.95 8.12 10.14
C LYS A 19 4.85 8.75 11.00
N ASP A 20 3.81 9.25 10.35
CA ASP A 20 2.69 9.90 11.03
C ASP A 20 1.70 8.90 11.65
N GLY A 21 1.91 7.61 11.44
CA GLY A 21 1.02 6.59 11.95
C GLY A 21 -0.29 6.48 11.18
N LYS A 22 -0.32 6.97 9.94
CA LYS A 22 -1.53 6.97 9.12
C LYS A 22 -1.50 5.92 8.02
N ALA A 23 -0.63 4.96 8.15
CA ALA A 23 -0.54 3.83 7.23
C ALA A 23 -1.01 2.57 7.91
N VAL A 24 -1.81 1.79 7.19
CA VAL A 24 -2.26 0.48 7.63
C VAL A 24 -1.41 -0.57 6.93
N ILE A 25 -0.75 -1.41 7.70
CA ILE A 25 0.19 -2.40 7.19
C ILE A 25 -0.40 -3.79 7.33
N GLY A 26 -0.34 -4.56 6.26
CA GLY A 26 -0.79 -5.93 6.25
C GLY A 26 -2.09 -6.12 5.49
N THR A 27 -2.21 -7.29 4.84
CA THR A 27 -3.34 -7.60 3.97
C THR A 27 -4.67 -7.55 4.72
N ASP A 28 -4.75 -8.21 5.86
CA ASP A 28 -6.00 -8.30 6.62
C ASP A 28 -6.48 -6.93 7.09
N ARG A 29 -5.56 -6.11 7.57
CA ARG A 29 -5.89 -4.78 8.04
C ARG A 29 -6.35 -3.87 6.90
N VAL A 30 -5.65 -3.95 5.76
CA VAL A 30 -6.01 -3.16 4.58
C VAL A 30 -7.40 -3.54 4.08
N VAL A 31 -7.68 -4.84 3.99
CA VAL A 31 -8.99 -5.31 3.57
C VAL A 31 -10.09 -4.81 4.53
N LYS A 32 -9.82 -4.88 5.81
CA LYS A 32 -10.76 -4.43 6.83
C LYS A 32 -11.09 -2.94 6.68
N GLU A 33 -10.05 -2.13 6.47
CA GLU A 33 -10.23 -0.70 6.29
C GLU A 33 -10.88 -0.36 4.95
N LEU A 34 -10.61 -1.15 3.91
CA LEU A 34 -11.27 -0.98 2.63
C LEU A 34 -12.77 -1.23 2.74
N LYS A 35 -13.17 -2.20 3.51
CA LYS A 35 -14.58 -2.49 3.76
C LYS A 35 -15.27 -1.33 4.46
N LYS A 36 -14.55 -0.61 5.29
CA LYS A 36 -15.07 0.58 5.97
C LYS A 36 -15.03 1.83 5.09
N GLY A 37 -14.28 1.78 3.99
CA GLY A 37 -14.11 2.94 3.12
C GLY A 37 -13.24 4.02 3.70
N SER A 38 -12.34 3.68 4.62
CA SER A 38 -11.50 4.65 5.33
C SER A 38 -10.11 4.85 4.74
N LEU A 39 -9.79 4.16 3.64
CA LEU A 39 -8.48 4.29 3.01
C LEU A 39 -8.53 5.24 1.82
N LYS A 40 -7.52 6.09 1.71
CA LYS A 40 -7.35 7.01 0.60
C LYS A 40 -6.70 6.34 -0.59
N GLN A 41 -5.69 5.51 -0.33
CA GLN A 41 -4.93 4.79 -1.36
C GLN A 41 -4.44 3.47 -0.80
N VAL A 42 -4.15 2.53 -1.69
CA VAL A 42 -3.54 1.26 -1.33
C VAL A 42 -2.31 1.06 -2.19
N TYR A 43 -1.22 0.63 -1.57
CA TYR A 43 0.02 0.31 -2.26
C TYR A 43 0.30 -1.18 -2.18
N LEU A 44 0.72 -1.75 -3.29
CA LEU A 44 1.08 -3.16 -3.38
C LEU A 44 2.54 -3.31 -3.73
N ALA A 45 3.18 -4.32 -3.15
CA ALA A 45 4.54 -4.68 -3.52
C ALA A 45 4.54 -5.30 -4.92
N SER A 46 5.66 -5.18 -5.63
CA SER A 46 5.78 -5.71 -6.98
C SER A 46 5.62 -7.23 -7.04
N ASN A 47 5.96 -7.92 -5.97
CA ASN A 47 5.86 -9.38 -5.89
C ASN A 47 4.70 -9.86 -5.00
N VAL A 48 3.67 -9.05 -4.84
CA VAL A 48 2.48 -9.45 -4.11
C VAL A 48 1.83 -10.65 -4.78
N GLY A 49 1.33 -11.59 -3.99
CA GLY A 49 0.68 -12.78 -4.53
C GLY A 49 -0.56 -12.45 -5.34
N GLY A 50 -0.80 -13.19 -6.43
CA GLY A 50 -1.91 -12.92 -7.33
C GLY A 50 -3.28 -12.94 -6.67
N SER A 51 -3.50 -13.85 -5.74
CA SER A 51 -4.78 -13.94 -5.03
C SER A 51 -4.98 -12.73 -4.09
N VAL A 52 -3.92 -12.29 -3.44
CA VAL A 52 -3.96 -11.11 -2.56
C VAL A 52 -4.23 -9.85 -3.39
N GLU A 53 -3.53 -9.71 -4.50
CA GLU A 53 -3.72 -8.56 -5.40
C GLU A 53 -5.16 -8.49 -5.90
N LYS A 54 -5.70 -9.62 -6.31
CA LYS A 54 -7.06 -9.70 -6.81
C LYS A 54 -8.09 -9.31 -5.74
N ASP A 55 -7.91 -9.81 -4.54
CA ASP A 55 -8.80 -9.48 -3.41
C ASP A 55 -8.76 -7.99 -3.10
N ILE A 56 -7.56 -7.44 -3.01
CA ILE A 56 -7.38 -6.01 -2.72
C ILE A 56 -8.02 -5.17 -3.81
N GLN A 57 -7.82 -5.51 -5.07
CA GLN A 57 -8.40 -4.77 -6.19
C GLN A 57 -9.93 -4.80 -6.13
N THR A 58 -10.50 -5.96 -5.80
CA THR A 58 -11.95 -6.10 -5.70
C THR A 58 -12.52 -5.18 -4.61
N TYR A 59 -11.95 -5.23 -3.41
CA TYR A 59 -12.43 -4.40 -2.32
C TYR A 59 -12.16 -2.91 -2.57
N ALA A 60 -11.03 -2.59 -3.16
CA ALA A 60 -10.68 -1.20 -3.48
C ALA A 60 -11.64 -0.63 -4.52
N GLU A 61 -12.03 -1.44 -5.49
CA GLU A 61 -13.00 -1.04 -6.52
C GLU A 61 -14.36 -0.72 -5.89
N LEU A 62 -14.80 -1.56 -4.95
CA LEU A 62 -16.06 -1.34 -4.24
C LEU A 62 -16.00 -0.07 -3.37
N ALA A 63 -14.83 0.27 -2.86
CA ALA A 63 -14.63 1.44 -2.01
C ALA A 63 -14.21 2.68 -2.81
N ASN A 64 -14.07 2.57 -4.12
CA ASN A 64 -13.56 3.64 -4.99
C ASN A 64 -12.17 4.14 -4.53
N THR A 65 -11.34 3.22 -4.09
CA THR A 65 -10.00 3.53 -3.59
C THR A 65 -8.96 3.15 -4.65
N PRO A 66 -8.07 4.07 -5.05
CA PRO A 66 -7.05 3.74 -6.03
C PRO A 66 -6.02 2.76 -5.46
N VAL A 67 -5.57 1.84 -6.30
CA VAL A 67 -4.54 0.85 -5.95
C VAL A 67 -3.33 1.12 -6.83
N ILE A 68 -2.18 1.28 -6.20
CA ILE A 68 -0.92 1.56 -6.88
C ILE A 68 0.05 0.42 -6.63
N LYS A 69 0.52 -0.21 -7.69
CA LYS A 69 1.52 -1.26 -7.58
C LYS A 69 2.90 -0.63 -7.69
N LEU A 70 3.69 -0.73 -6.62
CA LEU A 70 5.02 -0.15 -6.58
C LEU A 70 6.04 -1.04 -7.29
N GLY A 71 7.16 -0.44 -7.68
CA GLY A 71 8.28 -1.20 -8.23
C GLY A 71 9.14 -1.87 -7.17
N LEU A 72 8.79 -1.69 -5.90
CA LEU A 72 9.49 -2.28 -4.77
C LEU A 72 8.86 -3.61 -4.39
N ASN A 73 9.70 -4.58 -4.01
CA ASN A 73 9.19 -5.87 -3.54
C ASN A 73 8.82 -5.79 -2.06
N ASN A 74 8.28 -6.88 -1.50
CA ASN A 74 7.81 -6.88 -0.12
C ASN A 74 8.93 -6.65 0.91
N GLU A 75 10.14 -7.11 0.62
CA GLU A 75 11.29 -6.87 1.49
C GLU A 75 11.69 -5.40 1.48
N GLU A 76 11.73 -4.80 0.30
CA GLU A 76 12.07 -3.40 0.13
C GLU A 76 11.05 -2.49 0.80
N LEU A 77 9.77 -2.84 0.73
CA LEU A 77 8.72 -2.09 1.42
C LEU A 77 8.89 -2.17 2.93
N GLY A 78 9.25 -3.34 3.45
CA GLY A 78 9.52 -3.49 4.88
C GLY A 78 10.63 -2.59 5.33
N VAL A 79 11.74 -2.56 4.59
CA VAL A 79 12.88 -1.69 4.90
C VAL A 79 12.49 -0.22 4.80
N LEU A 80 11.75 0.14 3.77
CA LEU A 80 11.28 1.51 3.55
C LEU A 80 10.47 2.02 4.75
N CYS A 81 9.63 1.18 5.30
CA CYS A 81 8.78 1.52 6.43
C CYS A 81 9.48 1.36 7.78
N LYS A 82 10.77 1.03 7.76
CA LYS A 82 11.60 0.79 8.95
C LYS A 82 11.03 -0.32 9.84
N LYS A 83 10.52 -1.36 9.19
CA LYS A 83 10.00 -2.54 9.88
C LYS A 83 10.98 -3.70 9.68
N ASN A 84 10.95 -4.65 10.60
CA ASN A 84 11.80 -5.84 10.52
C ASN A 84 11.04 -7.05 9.97
N PHE A 85 10.02 -6.79 9.17
CA PHE A 85 9.24 -7.83 8.51
C PHE A 85 8.84 -7.36 7.11
N ILE A 86 8.43 -8.29 6.26
CA ILE A 86 8.03 -7.98 4.89
C ILE A 86 6.65 -7.32 4.85
N ILE A 87 6.45 -6.43 3.88
CA ILE A 87 5.17 -5.75 3.69
C ILE A 87 4.76 -5.90 2.24
N ALA A 88 3.70 -6.67 1.99
CA ALA A 88 3.18 -6.88 0.65
C ALA A 88 2.05 -5.92 0.30
N VAL A 89 1.28 -5.48 1.29
CA VAL A 89 0.13 -4.59 1.11
C VAL A 89 0.18 -3.51 2.17
N LEU A 90 -0.11 -2.29 1.74
CA LEU A 90 -0.10 -1.13 2.63
C LEU A 90 -1.18 -0.15 2.20
N GLY A 91 -1.93 0.38 3.14
CA GLY A 91 -2.98 1.35 2.87
C GLY A 91 -2.73 2.67 3.58
N ILE A 92 -3.19 3.76 2.98
CA ILE A 92 -3.08 5.09 3.56
C ILE A 92 -4.46 5.52 4.04
N ILE A 93 -4.55 5.89 5.30
CA ILE A 93 -5.81 6.31 5.91
C ILE A 93 -6.22 7.68 5.38
N GLU A 94 -7.49 7.81 5.04
CA GLU A 94 -8.06 9.09 4.63
C GLU A 94 -8.33 9.95 5.86
N GLU A 95 -7.92 11.18 5.76
CA GLU A 95 -8.16 12.16 6.81
C GLU A 95 -9.35 13.03 6.54
#